data_348decc855ebace92ccbefb612417a09
#
_entry.id   348decc855ebace92ccbefb612417a09
#
_cell.length_a   1.000
_cell.length_b   1.000
_cell.length_c   1.000
_cell.angle_alpha   90.00
_cell.angle_beta   90.00
_cell.angle_gamma   90.00
#
_symmetry.space_group_name_H-M   'P 1'
#
loop_
_entity.id
_entity.type
_entity.pdbx_description
1 polymer ?
#
loop_
_entity_poly.entity_id
_entity_poly.type
_entity_poly.pdbx_seq_one_letter_code
_entity_poly.pdbx_strand_id
1 'polypeptide(L)'
;MNRKEFIRNMGAVVGVAALGLGCTKEAAAASNIEKVSVSAGKTAVVYFSWSPDGNTRFAATTIAKKAGAALFEIKAETPYNSDFNKCCDEAKPECYGKKLRAIKPIEGLDLAKYDVVLVGTPDWWGTMAPPVRTWVTQNKDALKGKTVCIFQTHGGGGMERVGKEFAEVIGDAAKILPPKAFLGSSVKSATKALEAFVTDRLAVK
;
A
#
# COMPACT_ATOMS: atom_id res chain seq x y z
N MET A 1 24.51 -6.71 7.72
CA MET A 1 23.17 -7.36 7.74
C MET A 1 22.68 -7.47 6.31
N ASN A 2 22.37 -8.65 5.80
CA ASN A 2 21.93 -8.82 4.43
C ASN A 2 20.39 -8.71 4.32
N ARG A 3 19.87 -8.62 3.07
CA ARG A 3 18.42 -8.45 2.81
C ARG A 3 17.57 -9.55 3.45
N LYS A 4 18.07 -10.80 3.51
CA LYS A 4 17.34 -11.94 4.11
C LYS A 4 17.26 -11.82 5.63
N GLU A 5 18.33 -11.35 6.27
CA GLU A 5 18.38 -11.16 7.72
C GLU A 5 17.50 -9.97 8.15
N PHE A 6 17.47 -8.89 7.36
CA PHE A 6 16.58 -7.76 7.59
C PHE A 6 15.10 -8.18 7.56
N ILE A 7 14.71 -8.93 6.54
CA ILE A 7 13.32 -9.43 6.41
C ILE A 7 12.96 -10.34 7.59
N ARG A 8 13.88 -11.19 8.05
CA ARG A 8 13.66 -12.09 9.18
C ARG A 8 13.53 -11.34 10.51
N ASN A 9 14.29 -10.26 10.71
CA ASN A 9 14.27 -9.47 11.94
C ASN A 9 13.06 -8.53 12.05
N MET A 10 12.40 -8.20 10.95
CA MET A 10 11.14 -7.44 10.97
C MET A 10 9.92 -8.28 11.41
N GLY A 11 10.04 -9.61 11.41
CA GLY A 11 8.98 -10.54 11.82
C GLY A 11 9.04 -11.02 13.27
N ALA A 12 10.07 -10.65 14.03
CA ALA A 12 10.33 -11.22 15.36
C ALA A 12 9.96 -10.26 16.50
N VAL A 13 8.71 -9.94 16.65
CA VAL A 13 8.12 -9.51 17.93
C VAL A 13 6.70 -10.05 18.01
N VAL A 14 6.57 -11.31 18.40
CA VAL A 14 5.54 -11.84 19.31
C VAL A 14 5.95 -13.27 19.68
N GLY A 15 6.54 -13.42 20.84
CA GLY A 15 6.61 -14.69 21.51
C GLY A 15 5.73 -14.61 22.74
N VAL A 16 4.66 -15.36 22.80
CA VAL A 16 4.13 -15.90 24.06
C VAL A 16 3.44 -17.22 23.76
N ALA A 17 3.84 -18.19 24.52
CA ALA A 17 3.35 -19.54 24.56
C ALA A 17 1.85 -19.61 24.83
N ALA A 18 1.15 -20.51 24.14
CA ALA A 18 -0.08 -21.09 24.63
C ALA A 18 -0.14 -22.57 24.24
N LEU A 19 -0.22 -23.39 25.25
CA LEU A 19 -0.56 -24.79 25.23
C LEU A 19 -2.01 -24.98 24.80
N GLY A 20 -2.28 -26.00 24.02
CA GLY A 20 -3.59 -26.70 24.07
C GLY A 20 -4.40 -26.74 22.79
N LEU A 21 -4.28 -27.85 22.07
CA LEU A 21 -5.35 -28.66 21.43
C LEU A 21 -6.62 -27.91 20.93
N GLY A 22 -6.75 -27.88 19.63
CA GLY A 22 -8.03 -27.57 19.02
C GLY A 22 -7.84 -27.18 17.55
N CYS A 23 -7.85 -28.20 16.67
CA CYS A 23 -7.91 -27.97 15.22
C CYS A 23 -9.30 -27.44 14.87
N THR A 24 -9.54 -26.17 15.08
CA THR A 24 -10.65 -25.44 14.50
C THR A 24 -10.19 -24.85 13.20
N LYS A 25 -10.75 -25.33 12.09
CA LYS A 25 -10.74 -24.61 10.82
C LYS A 25 -11.23 -23.18 11.11
N GLU A 26 -10.32 -22.25 11.17
CA GLU A 26 -10.69 -20.83 10.99
C GLU A 26 -11.27 -20.73 9.59
N ALA A 27 -12.58 -20.87 9.51
CA ALA A 27 -13.33 -20.41 8.38
C ALA A 27 -13.03 -18.92 8.27
N ALA A 28 -12.29 -18.53 7.23
CA ALA A 28 -12.09 -17.15 6.86
C ALA A 28 -13.49 -16.52 6.79
N ALA A 29 -13.85 -15.74 7.79
CA ALA A 29 -15.02 -14.89 7.74
C ALA A 29 -14.81 -13.99 6.52
N ALA A 30 -15.46 -14.30 5.43
CA ALA A 30 -15.58 -13.41 4.29
C ALA A 30 -16.29 -12.18 4.84
N SER A 31 -15.52 -11.15 5.18
CA SER A 31 -16.07 -9.85 5.52
C SER A 31 -16.86 -9.42 4.29
N ASN A 32 -18.17 -9.28 4.45
CA ASN A 32 -19.05 -8.72 3.41
C ASN A 32 -18.66 -7.25 3.23
N ILE A 33 -17.60 -7.01 2.46
CA ILE A 33 -17.20 -5.65 2.09
C ILE A 33 -18.21 -5.20 1.06
N GLU A 34 -19.00 -4.17 1.39
CA GLU A 34 -19.89 -3.55 0.43
C GLU A 34 -19.06 -2.96 -0.70
N LYS A 35 -19.26 -3.48 -1.92
CA LYS A 35 -18.53 -3.03 -3.10
C LYS A 35 -18.97 -1.63 -3.49
N VAL A 36 -17.99 -0.79 -3.79
CA VAL A 36 -18.23 0.54 -4.32
C VAL A 36 -18.46 0.46 -5.82
N SER A 37 -19.60 0.93 -6.28
CA SER A 37 -19.91 1.08 -7.70
C SER A 37 -19.12 2.25 -8.28
N VAL A 38 -18.37 2.02 -9.33
CA VAL A 38 -17.54 3.03 -9.99
C VAL A 38 -17.66 2.93 -11.50
N SER A 39 -17.81 4.07 -12.18
CA SER A 39 -17.82 4.12 -13.64
C SER A 39 -16.43 3.84 -14.21
N ALA A 40 -16.37 3.25 -15.40
CA ALA A 40 -15.10 3.01 -16.10
C ALA A 40 -14.30 4.33 -16.24
N GLY A 41 -12.99 4.25 -16.04
CA GLY A 41 -12.10 5.40 -16.10
C GLY A 41 -12.14 6.35 -14.88
N LYS A 42 -12.98 6.07 -13.87
CA LYS A 42 -13.10 6.89 -12.65
C LYS A 42 -12.26 6.40 -11.49
N THR A 43 -11.31 5.50 -11.75
CA THR A 43 -10.36 5.01 -10.75
C THR A 43 -8.94 5.40 -11.10
N ALA A 44 -8.17 5.85 -10.13
CA ALA A 44 -6.73 6.05 -10.23
C ALA A 44 -5.99 5.10 -9.28
N VAL A 45 -4.83 4.62 -9.70
CA VAL A 45 -3.85 3.93 -8.85
C VAL A 45 -2.62 4.83 -8.75
N VAL A 46 -2.28 5.24 -7.54
CA VAL A 46 -1.10 6.07 -7.25
C VAL A 46 -0.18 5.27 -6.35
N TYR A 47 1.08 5.09 -6.74
CA TYR A 47 1.98 4.19 -5.99
C TYR A 47 3.43 4.69 -5.96
N PHE A 48 4.18 4.21 -4.98
CA PHE A 48 5.64 4.30 -4.91
C PHE A 48 6.24 2.91 -4.93
N SER A 49 7.34 2.74 -5.66
CA SER A 49 8.11 1.48 -5.68
C SER A 49 9.60 1.80 -5.75
N TRP A 50 10.35 1.30 -4.75
CA TRP A 50 11.80 1.49 -4.72
C TRP A 50 12.56 0.24 -5.15
N SER A 51 12.08 -0.96 -4.76
CA SER A 51 12.89 -2.17 -4.93
C SER A 51 13.22 -2.44 -6.40
N PRO A 52 14.43 -2.92 -6.72
CA PRO A 52 14.81 -3.31 -8.07
C PRO A 52 13.84 -4.32 -8.69
N ASP A 53 13.30 -5.20 -7.85
CA ASP A 53 12.29 -6.20 -8.27
C ASP A 53 10.95 -5.58 -8.64
N GLY A 54 10.70 -4.33 -8.23
CA GLY A 54 9.48 -3.61 -8.55
C GLY A 54 8.22 -4.24 -7.98
N ASN A 55 8.27 -4.80 -6.76
CA ASN A 55 7.13 -5.52 -6.17
C ASN A 55 5.87 -4.67 -6.08
N THR A 56 5.97 -3.45 -5.55
CA THR A 56 4.82 -2.55 -5.49
C THR A 56 4.37 -2.08 -6.87
N ARG A 57 5.32 -1.86 -7.79
CA ARG A 57 5.00 -1.54 -9.20
C ARG A 57 4.23 -2.67 -9.87
N PHE A 58 4.67 -3.92 -9.69
CA PHE A 58 3.95 -5.08 -10.23
C PHE A 58 2.52 -5.16 -9.69
N ALA A 59 2.35 -5.01 -8.36
CA ALA A 59 1.04 -5.01 -7.74
C ALA A 59 0.16 -3.88 -8.28
N ALA A 60 0.69 -2.65 -8.33
CA ALA A 60 -0.02 -1.47 -8.83
C ALA A 60 -0.45 -1.62 -10.29
N THR A 61 0.44 -2.13 -11.15
CA THR A 61 0.13 -2.37 -12.58
C THR A 61 -0.97 -3.42 -12.75
N THR A 62 -0.90 -4.52 -11.99
CA THR A 62 -1.92 -5.58 -12.05
C THR A 62 -3.27 -5.08 -11.55
N ILE A 63 -3.29 -4.36 -10.43
CA ILE A 63 -4.49 -3.75 -9.85
C ILE A 63 -5.09 -2.73 -10.84
N ALA A 64 -4.26 -1.85 -11.40
CA ALA A 64 -4.72 -0.84 -12.36
C ALA A 64 -5.34 -1.48 -13.60
N LYS A 65 -4.69 -2.49 -14.18
CA LYS A 65 -5.23 -3.24 -15.32
C LYS A 65 -6.58 -3.86 -14.99
N LYS A 66 -6.72 -4.50 -13.82
CA LYS A 66 -7.97 -5.14 -13.40
C LYS A 66 -9.10 -4.14 -13.16
N ALA A 67 -8.77 -2.97 -12.62
CA ALA A 67 -9.73 -1.91 -12.33
C ALA A 67 -10.06 -1.01 -13.54
N GLY A 68 -9.38 -1.16 -14.67
CA GLY A 68 -9.47 -0.19 -15.77
C GLY A 68 -9.03 1.22 -15.32
N ALA A 69 -8.05 1.30 -14.43
CA ALA A 69 -7.65 2.52 -13.75
C ALA A 69 -6.43 3.18 -14.42
N ALA A 70 -6.37 4.51 -14.34
CA ALA A 70 -5.14 5.24 -14.65
C ALA A 70 -4.07 4.94 -13.59
N LEU A 71 -2.80 4.86 -14.01
CA LEU A 71 -1.68 4.46 -13.16
C LEU A 71 -0.65 5.59 -13.06
N PHE A 72 -0.29 5.97 -11.84
CA PHE A 72 0.61 7.07 -11.55
C PHE A 72 1.68 6.66 -10.53
N GLU A 73 2.95 6.93 -10.87
CA GLU A 73 4.07 6.63 -9.99
C GLU A 73 4.52 7.87 -9.22
N ILE A 74 4.57 7.76 -7.90
CA ILE A 74 5.20 8.75 -7.02
C ILE A 74 6.72 8.61 -7.17
N LYS A 75 7.42 9.71 -7.43
CA LYS A 75 8.88 9.74 -7.47
C LYS A 75 9.40 10.69 -6.41
N ALA A 76 10.31 10.23 -5.57
CA ALA A 76 11.02 11.13 -4.68
C ALA A 76 11.82 12.15 -5.51
N GLU A 77 11.88 13.40 -5.08
CA GLU A 77 12.66 14.45 -5.73
C GLU A 77 14.14 14.07 -5.72
N THR A 78 14.65 13.67 -4.56
CA THR A 78 15.95 13.01 -4.42
C THR A 78 15.72 11.50 -4.24
N PRO A 79 16.04 10.67 -5.25
CA PRO A 79 15.87 9.23 -5.14
C PRO A 79 16.65 8.65 -3.95
N TYR A 80 16.12 7.62 -3.32
CA TYR A 80 16.88 6.83 -2.36
C TYR A 80 18.03 6.10 -3.04
N ASN A 81 19.08 5.81 -2.27
CA ASN A 81 20.20 5.03 -2.77
C ASN A 81 19.73 3.68 -3.31
N SER A 82 20.32 3.23 -4.42
CA SER A 82 20.01 1.93 -5.03
C SER A 82 20.57 0.75 -4.22
N ASP A 83 21.61 0.98 -3.41
CA ASP A 83 22.11 0.00 -2.44
C ASP A 83 21.10 -0.13 -1.28
N PHE A 84 20.78 -1.38 -0.95
CA PHE A 84 19.77 -1.68 0.06
C PHE A 84 20.13 -1.14 1.45
N ASN A 85 21.37 -1.31 1.89
CA ASN A 85 21.78 -0.88 3.23
C ASN A 85 21.78 0.65 3.34
N LYS A 86 22.30 1.33 2.35
CA LYS A 86 22.30 2.79 2.29
C LYS A 86 20.88 3.36 2.23
N CYS A 87 20.01 2.73 1.45
CA CYS A 87 18.59 3.09 1.44
C CYS A 87 17.95 2.91 2.83
N CYS A 88 18.28 1.81 3.52
CA CYS A 88 17.80 1.59 4.89
C CYS A 88 18.28 2.66 5.86
N ASP A 89 19.53 3.07 5.77
CA ASP A 89 20.12 4.12 6.62
C ASP A 89 19.45 5.49 6.39
N GLU A 90 19.14 5.81 5.12
CA GLU A 90 18.40 7.02 4.76
C GLU A 90 16.94 6.97 5.23
N ALA A 91 16.24 5.88 4.94
CA ALA A 91 14.79 5.79 5.12
C ALA A 91 14.38 5.53 6.57
N LYS A 92 15.20 4.80 7.36
CA LYS A 92 14.87 4.44 8.73
C LYS A 92 14.52 5.64 9.63
N PRO A 93 15.34 6.70 9.71
CA PRO A 93 15.00 7.89 10.50
C PRO A 93 13.78 8.66 9.96
N GLU A 94 13.52 8.59 8.65
CA GLU A 94 12.33 9.20 8.05
C GLU A 94 11.06 8.43 8.43
N CYS A 95 11.12 7.09 8.42
CA CYS A 95 10.00 6.23 8.78
C CYS A 95 9.63 6.39 10.27
N TYR A 96 10.61 6.26 11.17
CA TYR A 96 10.35 6.40 12.62
C TYR A 96 9.95 7.82 13.02
N GLY A 97 10.54 8.83 12.39
CA GLY A 97 10.20 10.23 12.63
C GLY A 97 8.93 10.70 11.91
N LYS A 98 8.25 9.83 11.17
CA LYS A 98 7.10 10.17 10.30
C LYS A 98 7.40 11.39 9.41
N LYS A 99 8.63 11.50 8.91
CA LYS A 99 9.07 12.63 8.08
C LYS A 99 8.45 12.55 6.69
N LEU A 100 8.25 13.71 6.11
CA LEU A 100 7.84 13.87 4.72
C LEU A 100 9.09 13.97 3.85
N ARG A 101 9.18 13.15 2.79
CA ARG A 101 10.23 13.25 1.77
C ARG A 101 9.68 13.98 0.55
N ALA A 102 10.38 14.99 0.08
CA ALA A 102 9.96 15.73 -1.10
C ALA A 102 9.75 14.80 -2.31
N ILE A 103 8.68 15.05 -3.05
CA ILE A 103 8.29 14.28 -4.23
C ILE A 103 8.17 15.20 -5.44
N LYS A 104 8.44 14.63 -6.62
CA LYS A 104 8.22 15.34 -7.88
C LYS A 104 6.71 15.46 -8.15
N PRO A 105 6.27 16.53 -8.83
CA PRO A 105 4.91 16.61 -9.36
C PRO A 105 4.60 15.35 -10.20
N ILE A 106 3.40 14.84 -10.08
CA ILE A 106 2.95 13.69 -10.87
C ILE A 106 2.25 14.23 -12.12
N GLU A 107 2.94 14.13 -13.24
CA GLU A 107 2.41 14.62 -14.51
C GLU A 107 1.11 13.90 -14.91
N GLY A 108 0.14 14.65 -15.38
CA GLY A 108 -1.15 14.13 -15.85
C GLY A 108 -2.12 13.67 -14.74
N LEU A 109 -1.72 13.68 -13.47
CA LEU A 109 -2.60 13.37 -12.37
C LEU A 109 -3.50 14.58 -12.04
N ASP A 110 -4.77 14.43 -12.35
CA ASP A 110 -5.83 15.35 -11.94
C ASP A 110 -6.85 14.57 -11.09
N LEU A 111 -6.77 14.70 -9.77
CA LEU A 111 -7.63 13.97 -8.84
C LEU A 111 -9.11 14.29 -9.00
N ALA A 112 -9.48 15.44 -9.58
CA ALA A 112 -10.88 15.78 -9.82
C ALA A 112 -11.57 14.82 -10.82
N LYS A 113 -10.79 14.14 -11.67
CA LYS A 113 -11.31 13.18 -12.65
C LYS A 113 -11.72 11.83 -12.06
N TYR A 114 -11.29 11.51 -10.81
CA TYR A 114 -11.44 10.19 -10.24
C TYR A 114 -12.32 10.21 -8.99
N ASP A 115 -13.17 9.19 -8.87
CA ASP A 115 -14.05 8.99 -7.71
C ASP A 115 -13.42 8.02 -6.71
N VAL A 116 -12.54 7.14 -7.20
CA VAL A 116 -11.82 6.14 -6.41
C VAL A 116 -10.31 6.28 -6.61
N VAL A 117 -9.56 6.28 -5.51
CA VAL A 117 -8.09 6.34 -5.53
C VAL A 117 -7.50 5.19 -4.72
N LEU A 118 -6.78 4.30 -5.40
CA LEU A 118 -6.06 3.18 -4.80
C LEU A 118 -4.60 3.58 -4.59
N VAL A 119 -4.12 3.52 -3.36
CA VAL A 119 -2.77 3.97 -3.00
C VAL A 119 -1.87 2.77 -2.73
N GLY A 120 -0.74 2.69 -3.44
CA GLY A 120 0.23 1.59 -3.31
C GLY A 120 1.52 2.03 -2.60
N THR A 121 1.93 1.28 -1.57
CA THR A 121 3.16 1.55 -0.81
C THR A 121 3.95 0.27 -0.52
N PRO A 122 5.29 0.29 -0.53
CA PRO A 122 6.02 -0.72 0.22
C PRO A 122 5.88 -0.45 1.72
N ASP A 123 5.84 -1.51 2.52
CA ASP A 123 5.96 -1.43 3.99
C ASP A 123 7.41 -1.17 4.36
N TRP A 124 7.68 -0.03 4.93
CA TRP A 124 8.97 0.34 5.47
C TRP A 124 8.87 0.56 6.98
N TRP A 125 9.39 -0.40 7.76
CA TRP A 125 9.33 -0.41 9.25
C TRP A 125 7.90 -0.31 9.82
N GLY A 126 6.93 -0.89 9.11
CA GLY A 126 5.52 -0.87 9.53
C GLY A 126 4.82 0.46 9.27
N THR A 127 5.37 1.31 8.38
CA THR A 127 4.78 2.59 8.00
C THR A 127 4.62 2.71 6.48
N MET A 128 3.85 3.66 6.02
CA MET A 128 3.90 4.09 4.63
C MET A 128 5.32 4.55 4.28
N ALA A 129 5.82 4.18 3.10
CA ALA A 129 7.06 4.79 2.62
C ALA A 129 6.95 6.32 2.61
N PRO A 130 7.98 7.07 3.04
CA PRO A 130 7.90 8.52 3.18
C PRO A 130 7.38 9.27 1.95
N PRO A 131 7.71 8.90 0.69
CA PRO A 131 7.11 9.53 -0.49
C PRO A 131 5.59 9.36 -0.58
N VAL A 132 5.07 8.19 -0.15
CA VAL A 132 3.61 7.95 -0.14
C VAL A 132 2.95 8.78 0.96
N ARG A 133 3.56 8.82 2.15
CA ARG A 133 3.08 9.68 3.24
C ARG A 133 3.00 11.14 2.79
N THR A 134 4.05 11.64 2.12
CA THR A 134 4.06 13.00 1.56
C THR A 134 2.89 13.21 0.61
N TRP A 135 2.73 12.31 -0.35
CA TRP A 135 1.67 12.43 -1.35
C TRP A 135 0.28 12.44 -0.71
N VAL A 136 0.00 11.51 0.21
CA VAL A 136 -1.30 11.43 0.90
C VAL A 136 -1.55 12.71 1.71
N THR A 137 -0.55 13.19 2.43
CA THR A 137 -0.67 14.43 3.24
C THR A 137 -0.96 15.65 2.38
N GLN A 138 -0.23 15.81 1.28
CA GLN A 138 -0.38 16.95 0.37
C GLN A 138 -1.72 16.94 -0.39
N ASN A 139 -2.27 15.75 -0.63
CA ASN A 139 -3.50 15.61 -1.43
C ASN A 139 -4.75 15.32 -0.59
N LYS A 140 -4.67 15.40 0.75
CA LYS A 140 -5.80 15.11 1.64
C LYS A 140 -7.08 15.85 1.24
N ASP A 141 -6.96 17.15 0.95
CA ASP A 141 -8.11 17.97 0.57
C ASP A 141 -8.67 17.58 -0.81
N ALA A 142 -7.82 17.24 -1.76
CA ALA A 142 -8.22 16.77 -3.08
C ALA A 142 -8.86 15.36 -3.04
N LEU A 143 -8.60 14.59 -1.98
CA LEU A 143 -9.22 13.29 -1.72
C LEU A 143 -10.58 13.41 -1.01
N LYS A 144 -10.99 14.61 -0.58
CA LYS A 144 -12.25 14.84 0.13
C LYS A 144 -13.45 14.35 -0.67
N GLY A 145 -14.30 13.57 -0.02
CA GLY A 145 -15.51 13.01 -0.62
C GLY A 145 -15.28 11.82 -1.56
N LYS A 146 -14.03 11.41 -1.78
CA LYS A 146 -13.70 10.25 -2.63
C LYS A 146 -13.69 8.95 -1.82
N THR A 147 -13.66 7.84 -2.53
CA THR A 147 -13.35 6.54 -1.94
C THR A 147 -11.86 6.26 -2.11
N VAL A 148 -11.19 5.88 -1.02
CA VAL A 148 -9.75 5.57 -1.03
C VAL A 148 -9.49 4.18 -0.46
N CYS A 149 -8.42 3.54 -0.92
CA CYS A 149 -7.97 2.27 -0.37
C CYS A 149 -6.45 2.20 -0.46
N ILE A 150 -5.79 1.70 0.59
CA ILE A 150 -4.35 1.45 0.53
C ILE A 150 -4.07 -0.05 0.37
N PHE A 151 -3.12 -0.37 -0.49
CA PHE A 151 -2.50 -1.70 -0.57
C PHE A 151 -1.00 -1.57 -0.36
N GLN A 152 -0.41 -2.60 0.23
CA GLN A 152 1.04 -2.61 0.45
C GLN A 152 1.69 -3.90 0.00
N THR A 153 2.98 -3.81 -0.34
CA THR A 153 3.87 -4.97 -0.42
C THR A 153 4.81 -4.95 0.78
N HIS A 154 5.05 -6.12 1.39
CA HIS A 154 5.84 -6.21 2.61
C HIS A 154 6.80 -7.40 2.60
N GLY A 155 7.81 -7.36 3.44
CA GLY A 155 8.77 -8.45 3.63
C GLY A 155 8.43 -9.44 4.75
N GLY A 156 7.27 -9.30 5.39
CA GLY A 156 6.84 -10.13 6.53
C GLY A 156 5.96 -9.36 7.53
N GLY A 157 5.85 -8.04 7.40
CA GLY A 157 4.92 -7.22 8.21
C GLY A 157 3.47 -7.38 7.77
N GLY A 158 2.54 -7.06 8.66
CA GLY A 158 1.10 -7.03 8.34
C GLY A 158 0.63 -5.65 7.91
N MET A 159 -0.64 -5.54 7.50
CA MET A 159 -1.24 -4.28 7.08
C MET A 159 -1.59 -3.33 8.24
N GLU A 160 -1.68 -3.85 9.45
CA GLU A 160 -2.30 -3.12 10.58
C GLU A 160 -1.73 -1.71 10.79
N ARG A 161 -0.41 -1.58 10.91
CA ARG A 161 0.23 -0.29 11.20
C ARG A 161 0.15 0.68 10.03
N VAL A 162 0.39 0.21 8.81
CA VAL A 162 0.31 1.05 7.60
C VAL A 162 -1.11 1.49 7.34
N GLY A 163 -2.09 0.57 7.46
CA GLY A 163 -3.51 0.91 7.30
C GLY A 163 -3.98 1.92 8.33
N LYS A 164 -3.51 1.80 9.58
CA LYS A 164 -3.82 2.73 10.67
C LYS A 164 -3.24 4.12 10.41
N GLU A 165 -1.96 4.20 10.02
CA GLU A 165 -1.32 5.47 9.65
C GLU A 165 -2.04 6.14 8.47
N PHE A 166 -2.42 5.37 7.45
CA PHE A 166 -3.16 5.90 6.31
C PHE A 166 -4.51 6.49 6.74
N ALA A 167 -5.24 5.77 7.58
CA ALA A 167 -6.51 6.24 8.13
C ALA A 167 -6.35 7.49 9.01
N GLU A 168 -5.29 7.57 9.82
CA GLU A 168 -4.98 8.75 10.63
C GLU A 168 -4.71 9.99 9.75
N VAL A 169 -3.98 9.84 8.64
CA VAL A 169 -3.68 10.95 7.74
C VAL A 169 -4.94 11.39 6.97
N ILE A 170 -5.72 10.46 6.46
CA ILE A 170 -6.96 10.75 5.71
C ILE A 170 -8.04 11.32 6.63
N GLY A 171 -8.19 10.75 7.84
CA GLY A 171 -9.29 11.10 8.75
C GLY A 171 -10.65 10.92 8.08
N ASP A 172 -11.55 11.85 8.32
CA ASP A 172 -12.92 11.86 7.78
C ASP A 172 -13.02 12.48 6.37
N ALA A 173 -11.88 12.80 5.74
CA ALA A 173 -11.90 13.45 4.42
C ALA A 173 -12.47 12.54 3.32
N ALA A 174 -12.23 11.23 3.40
CA ALA A 174 -12.63 10.27 2.37
C ALA A 174 -13.21 8.98 2.96
N LYS A 175 -14.01 8.25 2.17
CA LYS A 175 -14.43 6.88 2.52
C LYS A 175 -13.25 5.93 2.36
N ILE A 176 -12.77 5.33 3.44
CA ILE A 176 -11.65 4.39 3.42
C ILE A 176 -12.18 2.96 3.29
N LEU A 177 -11.76 2.25 2.25
CA LEU A 177 -12.03 0.82 2.09
C LEU A 177 -10.99 -0.01 2.85
N PRO A 178 -11.35 -1.26 3.24
CA PRO A 178 -10.43 -2.15 3.93
C PRO A 178 -9.10 -2.33 3.19
N PRO A 179 -7.97 -2.12 3.85
CA PRO A 179 -6.65 -2.21 3.24
C PRO A 179 -6.26 -3.66 2.91
N LYS A 180 -5.19 -3.87 2.13
CA LYS A 180 -4.67 -5.20 1.83
C LYS A 180 -3.15 -5.21 1.76
N ALA A 181 -2.55 -6.26 2.34
CA ALA A 181 -1.11 -6.52 2.28
C ALA A 181 -0.81 -7.72 1.37
N PHE A 182 0.30 -7.64 0.63
CA PHE A 182 0.80 -8.68 -0.25
C PHE A 182 2.26 -8.96 0.08
N LEU A 183 2.60 -10.23 0.27
CA LEU A 183 3.98 -10.62 0.55
C LEU A 183 4.86 -10.39 -0.69
N GLY A 184 5.88 -9.55 -0.57
CA GLY A 184 6.73 -9.12 -1.69
C GLY A 184 7.45 -10.29 -2.39
N SER A 185 7.88 -11.32 -1.65
CA SER A 185 8.54 -12.49 -2.23
C SER A 185 7.65 -13.33 -3.14
N SER A 186 6.33 -13.25 -2.99
CA SER A 186 5.35 -14.01 -3.79
C SER A 186 4.40 -13.12 -4.61
N VAL A 187 4.51 -11.81 -4.55
CA VAL A 187 3.55 -10.90 -5.19
C VAL A 187 3.45 -11.12 -6.70
N LYS A 188 4.56 -11.47 -7.36
CA LYS A 188 4.58 -11.72 -8.81
C LYS A 188 3.82 -12.98 -9.24
N SER A 189 3.63 -13.93 -8.33
CA SER A 189 2.79 -15.12 -8.53
C SER A 189 1.36 -14.95 -7.98
N ALA A 190 1.07 -13.82 -7.33
CA ALA A 190 -0.19 -13.55 -6.65
C ALA A 190 -1.22 -12.80 -7.50
N THR A 191 -1.15 -12.89 -8.85
CA THR A 191 -2.03 -12.15 -9.77
C THR A 191 -3.51 -12.30 -9.42
N LYS A 192 -3.98 -13.52 -9.14
CA LYS A 192 -5.38 -13.75 -8.75
C LYS A 192 -5.76 -13.01 -7.46
N ALA A 193 -4.87 -12.95 -6.47
CA ALA A 193 -5.13 -12.25 -5.22
C ALA A 193 -5.13 -10.71 -5.40
N LEU A 194 -4.30 -10.19 -6.32
CA LEU A 194 -4.30 -8.78 -6.71
C LEU A 194 -5.57 -8.40 -7.47
N GLU A 195 -6.05 -9.27 -8.35
CA GLU A 195 -7.32 -9.07 -9.05
C GLU A 195 -8.52 -9.17 -8.10
N ALA A 196 -8.49 -10.14 -7.17
CA ALA A 196 -9.52 -10.27 -6.13
C ALA A 196 -9.57 -9.03 -5.23
N PHE A 197 -8.43 -8.41 -4.91
CA PHE A 197 -8.41 -7.14 -4.18
C PHE A 197 -9.32 -6.09 -4.83
N VAL A 198 -9.32 -6.00 -6.17
CA VAL A 198 -10.18 -5.08 -6.92
C VAL A 198 -11.63 -5.55 -6.88
N THR A 199 -11.89 -6.79 -7.28
CA THR A 199 -13.26 -7.29 -7.44
C THR A 199 -14.02 -7.44 -6.12
N ASP A 200 -13.31 -7.53 -4.99
CA ASP A 200 -13.92 -7.55 -3.66
C ASP A 200 -14.34 -6.17 -3.17
N ARG A 201 -13.79 -5.10 -3.76
CA ARG A 201 -14.00 -3.70 -3.33
C ARG A 201 -14.76 -2.85 -4.33
N LEU A 202 -14.56 -3.12 -5.61
CA LEU A 202 -15.10 -2.30 -6.70
C LEU A 202 -16.01 -3.12 -7.61
N ALA A 203 -17.16 -2.55 -7.95
CA ALA A 203 -18.02 -2.97 -9.04
C ALA A 203 -17.87 -1.94 -10.17
N VAL A 204 -16.98 -2.21 -11.12
CA VAL A 204 -16.74 -1.35 -12.27
C VAL A 204 -17.86 -1.55 -13.28
N LYS A 205 -18.50 -0.46 -13.71
CA LYS A 205 -19.60 -0.42 -14.68
C LYS A 205 -19.15 0.20 -15.99
#